data_5bfbbd4467824f1d94e9adaac80e597e
#
_entry.id   5bfbbd4467824f1d94e9adaac80e597e
#
_cell.length_a   1.000
_cell.length_b   1.000
_cell.length_c   1.000
_cell.angle_alpha   90.00
_cell.angle_beta   90.00
_cell.angle_gamma   90.00
#
_symmetry.space_group_name_H-M   'P 1'
#
loop_
_entity.id
_entity.type
_entity.pdbx_description
1 polymer ?
#
loop_
_entity_poly.entity_id
_entity_poly.type
_entity_poly.pdbx_seq_one_letter_code
_entity_poly.pdbx_strand_id
1 'polypeptide(L)'
;YKGMLHRPNVLGEDDMLEGLIRVRQMHIRVIEETGLTSADEILYPDYYRYFSDLLSYAAVGARSTENQQHRFISSGLDIPVGMKNPTGGSFEVMLNSIAATQKQHMFMYRGYEVESEGNPFSHGILRGAVDVTGATVPNYHYEDLCRLYEMYAQKNLTNMAVVVDVNHSNSGKRWYEQDR
;
A
#
# COMPACT_ATOMS: atom_id res chain seq x y z
N TYR A 1 6.98 -9.26 -0.29
CA TYR A 1 8.23 -9.74 -0.94
C TYR A 1 9.49 -9.53 -0.08
N LYS A 2 9.39 -8.76 1.00
CA LYS A 2 10.55 -8.40 1.86
C LYS A 2 11.43 -9.60 2.25
N GLY A 3 10.82 -10.72 2.66
CA GLY A 3 11.57 -11.92 3.02
C GLY A 3 12.38 -12.53 1.88
N MET A 4 11.92 -12.38 0.63
CA MET A 4 12.67 -12.85 -0.54
C MET A 4 13.83 -11.92 -0.88
N LEU A 5 13.69 -10.61 -0.65
CA LEU A 5 14.76 -9.63 -0.86
C LEU A 5 15.99 -9.89 0.02
N HIS A 6 15.74 -10.31 1.26
CA HIS A 6 16.79 -10.53 2.27
C HIS A 6 17.16 -12.02 2.45
N ARG A 7 16.95 -12.83 1.41
CA ARG A 7 17.35 -14.22 1.48
C ARG A 7 18.86 -14.33 1.34
N PRO A 8 19.54 -14.95 2.31
CA PRO A 8 20.98 -15.13 2.24
C PRO A 8 21.36 -16.00 1.03
N ASN A 9 22.49 -15.67 0.42
CA ASN A 9 23.14 -16.50 -0.60
C ASN A 9 23.71 -17.78 0.04
N VAL A 10 24.39 -18.61 -0.75
CA VAL A 10 25.03 -19.86 -0.26
C VAL A 10 26.13 -19.63 0.79
N LEU A 11 26.63 -18.39 0.91
CA LEU A 11 27.62 -18.00 1.90
C LEU A 11 26.98 -17.40 3.17
N GLY A 12 25.66 -17.28 3.22
CA GLY A 12 24.95 -16.69 4.33
C GLY A 12 24.88 -15.15 4.31
N GLU A 13 25.28 -14.52 3.19
CA GLU A 13 25.21 -13.07 2.98
C GLU A 13 23.94 -12.69 2.23
N ASP A 14 23.34 -11.53 2.57
CA ASP A 14 22.17 -11.00 1.87
C ASP A 14 22.56 -10.56 0.45
N ASP A 15 21.88 -11.13 -0.56
CA ASP A 15 21.99 -10.72 -1.95
C ASP A 15 20.67 -10.05 -2.41
N MET A 16 20.66 -8.72 -2.32
CA MET A 16 19.47 -7.91 -2.66
C MET A 16 19.14 -7.99 -4.16
N LEU A 17 20.14 -8.07 -5.03
CA LEU A 17 19.91 -8.15 -6.48
C LEU A 17 19.28 -9.49 -6.84
N GLU A 18 19.80 -10.58 -6.32
CA GLU A 18 19.23 -11.91 -6.49
C GLU A 18 17.81 -11.98 -5.90
N GLY A 19 17.60 -11.34 -4.74
CA GLY A 19 16.27 -11.20 -4.12
C GLY A 19 15.26 -10.50 -5.03
N LEU A 20 15.64 -9.39 -5.66
CA LEU A 20 14.80 -8.66 -6.62
C LEU A 20 14.48 -9.51 -7.86
N ILE A 21 15.46 -10.23 -8.40
CA ILE A 21 15.27 -11.14 -9.54
C ILE A 21 14.24 -12.22 -9.19
N ARG A 22 14.35 -12.83 -8.03
CA ARG A 22 13.43 -13.90 -7.57
C ARG A 22 12.01 -13.39 -7.35
N VAL A 23 11.85 -12.20 -6.77
CA VAL A 23 10.52 -11.56 -6.64
C VAL A 23 9.90 -11.33 -8.01
N ARG A 24 10.65 -10.78 -8.96
CA ARG A 24 10.17 -10.58 -10.33
C ARG A 24 9.78 -11.91 -11.00
N GLN A 25 10.63 -12.93 -10.90
CA GLN A 25 10.33 -14.27 -11.43
C GLN A 25 9.07 -14.87 -10.81
N MET A 26 8.83 -14.66 -9.51
CA MET A 26 7.61 -15.10 -8.85
C MET A 26 6.36 -14.44 -9.45
N HIS A 27 6.39 -13.12 -9.66
CA HIS A 27 5.26 -12.41 -10.29
C HIS A 27 5.00 -12.90 -11.72
N ILE A 28 6.05 -13.10 -12.53
CA ILE A 28 5.94 -13.65 -13.88
C ILE A 28 5.27 -15.03 -13.85
N ARG A 29 5.75 -15.94 -12.99
CA ARG A 29 5.18 -17.28 -12.85
C ARG A 29 3.71 -17.25 -12.41
N VAL A 30 3.33 -16.38 -11.49
CA VAL A 30 1.92 -16.24 -11.09
C VAL A 30 1.05 -15.88 -12.29
N ILE A 31 1.49 -14.93 -13.12
CA ILE A 31 0.74 -14.52 -14.31
C ILE A 31 0.67 -15.67 -15.34
N GLU A 32 1.80 -16.33 -15.62
CA GLU A 32 1.87 -17.40 -16.61
C GLU A 32 1.08 -18.66 -16.19
N GLU A 33 1.16 -19.05 -14.91
CA GLU A 33 0.55 -20.28 -14.42
C GLU A 33 -0.94 -20.12 -14.11
N THR A 34 -1.40 -18.92 -13.76
CA THR A 34 -2.78 -18.69 -13.26
C THR A 34 -3.61 -17.76 -14.14
N GLY A 35 -3.00 -16.95 -14.97
CA GLY A 35 -3.65 -15.85 -15.70
C GLY A 35 -4.09 -14.70 -14.80
N LEU A 36 -3.76 -14.71 -13.49
CA LEU A 36 -4.11 -13.67 -12.54
C LEU A 36 -3.02 -12.62 -12.47
N THR A 37 -3.44 -11.36 -12.35
CA THR A 37 -2.54 -10.23 -12.11
C THR A 37 -2.07 -10.19 -10.67
N SER A 38 -0.93 -9.54 -10.42
CA SER A 38 -0.32 -9.46 -9.11
C SER A 38 -0.56 -8.11 -8.43
N ALA A 39 -0.57 -8.13 -7.10
CA ALA A 39 -0.55 -6.95 -6.24
C ALA A 39 0.65 -7.01 -5.30
N ASP A 40 1.24 -5.86 -4.97
CA ASP A 40 2.34 -5.79 -4.00
C ASP A 40 2.31 -4.49 -3.19
N GLU A 41 3.00 -4.49 -2.05
CA GLU A 41 3.20 -3.29 -1.23
C GLU A 41 4.46 -2.55 -1.66
N ILE A 42 4.37 -1.24 -1.86
CA ILE A 42 5.53 -0.37 -2.12
C ILE A 42 6.29 -0.19 -0.80
N LEU A 43 7.12 -1.16 -0.45
CA LEU A 43 7.96 -1.08 0.75
C LEU A 43 9.12 -0.10 0.57
N TYR A 44 9.75 -0.19 -0.59
CA TYR A 44 10.88 0.66 -0.98
C TYR A 44 10.55 1.28 -2.34
N PRO A 45 10.27 2.59 -2.38
CA PRO A 45 9.90 3.27 -3.62
C PRO A 45 10.88 3.05 -4.77
N ASP A 46 12.18 3.00 -4.47
CA ASP A 46 13.22 2.76 -5.47
C ASP A 46 13.17 1.38 -6.14
N TYR A 47 12.56 0.39 -5.49
CA TYR A 47 12.49 -0.97 -6.01
C TYR A 47 11.22 -1.24 -6.81
N TYR A 48 10.20 -0.39 -6.71
CA TYR A 48 8.94 -0.53 -7.44
C TYR A 48 9.16 -0.75 -8.95
N ARG A 49 10.10 -0.02 -9.56
CA ARG A 49 10.43 -0.13 -10.99
C ARG A 49 10.79 -1.55 -11.47
N TYR A 50 11.23 -2.42 -10.57
CA TYR A 50 11.60 -3.80 -10.93
C TYR A 50 10.38 -4.70 -11.10
N PHE A 51 9.19 -4.23 -10.72
CA PHE A 51 7.94 -4.99 -10.77
C PHE A 51 6.79 -4.21 -11.40
N SER A 52 6.96 -2.93 -11.71
CA SER A 52 5.88 -2.03 -12.13
C SER A 52 5.09 -2.53 -13.34
N ASP A 53 5.76 -3.20 -14.27
CA ASP A 53 5.16 -3.81 -15.47
C ASP A 53 4.38 -5.12 -15.19
N LEU A 54 4.42 -5.63 -13.98
CA LEU A 54 3.80 -6.91 -13.57
C LEU A 54 2.66 -6.72 -12.56
N LEU A 55 2.51 -5.51 -12.03
CA LEU A 55 1.52 -5.22 -10.99
C LEU A 55 0.28 -4.55 -11.57
N SER A 56 -0.89 -4.99 -11.16
CA SER A 56 -2.18 -4.34 -11.43
C SER A 56 -2.73 -3.56 -10.24
N TYR A 57 -2.08 -3.66 -9.08
CA TYR A 57 -2.44 -2.99 -7.86
C TYR A 57 -1.21 -2.79 -6.97
N ALA A 58 -1.13 -1.65 -6.32
CA ALA A 58 -0.09 -1.38 -5.33
C ALA A 58 -0.71 -0.91 -4.02
N ALA A 59 -0.04 -1.17 -2.90
CA ALA A 59 -0.45 -0.68 -1.59
C ALA A 59 0.69 0.10 -0.93
N VAL A 60 0.34 1.15 -0.18
CA VAL A 60 1.25 1.84 0.72
C VAL A 60 0.94 1.42 2.15
N GLY A 61 1.93 0.86 2.82
CA GLY A 61 1.79 0.31 4.17
C GLY A 61 1.55 1.35 5.24
N ALA A 62 1.00 0.91 6.39
CA ALA A 62 0.63 1.78 7.51
C ALA A 62 1.77 2.65 8.05
N ARG A 63 3.01 2.18 7.98
CA ARG A 63 4.20 2.92 8.42
C ARG A 63 4.74 3.90 7.39
N SER A 64 4.29 3.78 6.15
CA SER A 64 4.74 4.57 5.00
C SER A 64 3.69 5.59 4.52
N THR A 65 2.47 5.53 5.02
CA THR A 65 1.35 6.38 4.59
C THR A 65 1.63 7.88 4.74
N GLU A 66 2.43 8.29 5.74
CA GLU A 66 2.83 9.68 5.94
C GLU A 66 4.09 10.08 5.18
N ASN A 67 4.79 9.12 4.57
CA ASN A 67 6.04 9.38 3.88
C ASN A 67 5.80 10.08 2.54
N GLN A 68 6.40 11.25 2.33
CA GLN A 68 6.20 12.06 1.13
C GLN A 68 6.67 11.38 -0.16
N GLN A 69 7.76 10.63 -0.10
CA GLN A 69 8.29 9.95 -1.27
C GLN A 69 7.33 8.85 -1.76
N HIS A 70 6.68 8.11 -0.83
CA HIS A 70 5.63 7.15 -1.19
C HIS A 70 4.42 7.83 -1.84
N ARG A 71 3.98 8.99 -1.30
CA ARG A 71 2.88 9.78 -1.87
C ARG A 71 3.19 10.28 -3.28
N PHE A 72 4.39 10.82 -3.49
CA PHE A 72 4.83 11.34 -4.78
C PHE A 72 4.91 10.23 -5.83
N ILE A 73 5.56 9.11 -5.51
CA ILE A 73 5.63 7.98 -6.44
C ILE A 73 4.24 7.44 -6.74
N SER A 74 3.40 7.26 -5.73
CA SER A 74 2.03 6.79 -5.91
C SER A 74 1.19 7.71 -6.79
N SER A 75 1.45 9.02 -6.78
CA SER A 75 0.74 9.99 -7.63
C SER A 75 1.07 9.85 -9.12
N GLY A 76 2.19 9.22 -9.46
CA GLY A 76 2.61 8.98 -10.84
C GLY A 76 2.38 7.56 -11.34
N LEU A 77 1.63 6.73 -10.60
CA LEU A 77 1.35 5.36 -11.03
C LEU A 77 0.05 5.27 -11.84
N ASP A 78 0.07 4.48 -12.92
CA ASP A 78 -1.07 4.22 -13.79
C ASP A 78 -1.99 3.09 -13.27
N ILE A 79 -1.73 2.57 -12.07
CA ILE A 79 -2.50 1.50 -11.42
C ILE A 79 -3.15 2.00 -10.14
N PRO A 80 -4.25 1.36 -9.67
CA PRO A 80 -4.84 1.69 -8.39
C PRO A 80 -3.85 1.53 -7.23
N VAL A 81 -3.84 2.51 -6.32
CA VAL A 81 -2.99 2.48 -5.12
C VAL A 81 -3.83 2.61 -3.86
N GLY A 82 -3.76 1.60 -3.00
CA GLY A 82 -4.41 1.62 -1.70
C GLY A 82 -3.52 2.21 -0.62
N MET A 83 -4.01 3.24 0.09
CA MET A 83 -3.36 3.84 1.24
C MET A 83 -3.86 3.20 2.53
N LYS A 84 -3.03 2.45 3.25
CA LYS A 84 -3.41 1.89 4.54
C LYS A 84 -3.52 3.00 5.59
N ASN A 85 -4.53 2.93 6.47
CA ASN A 85 -4.52 3.78 7.65
C ASN A 85 -3.26 3.47 8.51
N PRO A 86 -2.66 4.49 9.17
CA PRO A 86 -1.50 4.27 10.03
C PRO A 86 -1.82 3.33 11.20
N THR A 87 -0.80 2.84 11.87
CA THR A 87 -0.93 1.84 12.96
C THR A 87 -1.87 2.31 14.07
N GLY A 88 -1.87 3.62 14.39
CA GLY A 88 -2.80 4.20 15.37
C GLY A 88 -4.23 4.43 14.86
N GLY A 89 -4.57 4.04 13.62
CA GLY A 89 -5.95 4.00 13.12
C GLY A 89 -6.50 5.32 12.56
N SER A 90 -5.70 6.37 12.43
CA SER A 90 -6.18 7.69 11.98
C SER A 90 -6.70 7.66 10.52
N PHE A 91 -8.01 7.84 10.35
CA PHE A 91 -8.62 8.05 9.04
C PHE A 91 -8.17 9.38 8.41
N GLU A 92 -7.98 10.41 9.22
CA GLU A 92 -7.54 11.72 8.74
C GLU A 92 -6.18 11.64 8.02
N VAL A 93 -5.22 10.94 8.60
CA VAL A 93 -3.90 10.73 8.00
C VAL A 93 -4.00 9.93 6.69
N MET A 94 -4.81 8.88 6.67
CA MET A 94 -5.05 8.09 5.47
C MET A 94 -5.68 8.94 4.36
N LEU A 95 -6.72 9.70 4.67
CA LEU A 95 -7.40 10.55 3.70
C LEU A 95 -6.52 11.69 3.19
N ASN A 96 -5.66 12.26 4.04
CA ASN A 96 -4.65 13.25 3.61
C ASN A 96 -3.65 12.64 2.63
N SER A 97 -3.28 11.37 2.83
CA SER A 97 -2.39 10.65 1.92
C SER A 97 -3.04 10.38 0.57
N ILE A 98 -4.31 9.97 0.57
CA ILE A 98 -5.11 9.82 -0.65
C ILE A 98 -5.21 11.15 -1.39
N ALA A 99 -5.58 12.22 -0.68
CA ALA A 99 -5.69 13.56 -1.26
C ALA A 99 -4.37 14.05 -1.89
N ALA A 100 -3.25 13.78 -1.24
CA ALA A 100 -1.93 14.08 -1.79
C ALA A 100 -1.65 13.25 -3.05
N THR A 101 -1.93 11.95 -3.01
CA THR A 101 -1.68 11.05 -4.15
C THR A 101 -2.56 11.36 -5.36
N GLN A 102 -3.77 11.86 -5.16
CA GLN A 102 -4.68 12.25 -6.25
C GLN A 102 -4.30 13.57 -6.93
N LYS A 103 -3.33 14.32 -6.38
CA LYS A 103 -2.87 15.60 -6.94
C LYS A 103 -1.62 15.44 -7.78
N GLN A 104 -1.45 16.38 -8.70
CA GLN A 104 -0.22 16.58 -9.45
C GLN A 104 0.90 17.02 -8.51
N HIS A 105 2.11 16.50 -8.73
CA HIS A 105 3.31 16.87 -7.99
C HIS A 105 4.50 17.02 -8.92
N MET A 106 5.39 17.96 -8.56
CA MET A 106 6.72 18.07 -9.13
C MET A 106 7.75 17.73 -8.04
N PHE A 107 8.62 16.77 -8.29
CA PHE A 107 9.59 16.29 -7.30
C PHE A 107 10.85 15.74 -7.94
N MET A 108 11.92 15.68 -7.16
CA MET A 108 13.18 15.06 -7.61
C MET A 108 13.13 13.55 -7.38
N TYR A 109 13.33 12.78 -8.44
CA TYR A 109 13.44 11.33 -8.38
C TYR A 109 14.68 10.88 -9.17
N ARG A 110 15.66 10.29 -8.48
CA ARG A 110 16.90 9.76 -9.06
C ARG A 110 17.71 10.78 -9.88
N GLY A 111 17.72 12.03 -9.44
CA GLY A 111 18.44 13.11 -10.13
C GLY A 111 17.68 13.75 -11.29
N TYR A 112 16.45 13.30 -11.55
CA TYR A 112 15.55 13.91 -12.52
C TYR A 112 14.45 14.70 -11.81
N GLU A 113 14.07 15.84 -12.38
CA GLU A 113 12.81 16.49 -12.04
C GLU A 113 11.68 15.71 -12.72
N VAL A 114 10.72 15.23 -11.93
CA VAL A 114 9.60 14.43 -12.38
C VAL A 114 8.32 15.17 -12.06
N GLU A 115 7.41 15.20 -13.01
CA GLU A 115 6.05 15.71 -12.86
C GLU A 115 5.08 14.51 -12.91
N SER A 116 4.22 14.38 -11.88
CA SER A 116 3.14 13.41 -11.85
C SER A 116 1.80 14.06 -12.13
N GLU A 117 0.87 13.35 -12.75
CA GLU A 117 -0.46 13.87 -13.06
C GLU A 117 -1.46 13.71 -11.91
N GLY A 118 -1.09 12.97 -10.88
CA GLY A 118 -1.99 12.52 -9.82
C GLY A 118 -2.66 11.21 -10.18
N ASN A 119 -2.91 10.37 -9.16
CA ASN A 119 -3.53 9.06 -9.32
C ASN A 119 -4.99 9.08 -8.85
N PRO A 120 -5.98 9.22 -9.76
CA PRO A 120 -7.39 9.32 -9.40
C PRO A 120 -7.94 8.01 -8.81
N PHE A 121 -7.24 6.88 -8.97
CA PHE A 121 -7.63 5.57 -8.43
C PHE A 121 -7.11 5.32 -7.03
N SER A 122 -6.38 6.28 -6.42
CA SER A 122 -5.93 6.16 -5.04
C SER A 122 -7.12 6.11 -4.07
N HIS A 123 -7.10 5.17 -3.12
CA HIS A 123 -8.20 4.88 -2.21
C HIS A 123 -7.71 4.36 -0.85
N GLY A 124 -8.62 4.17 0.11
CA GLY A 124 -8.30 3.74 1.47
C GLY A 124 -8.26 2.22 1.64
N ILE A 125 -7.35 1.76 2.51
CA ILE A 125 -7.32 0.38 3.03
C ILE A 125 -7.44 0.43 4.54
N LEU A 126 -8.49 -0.18 5.09
CA LEU A 126 -8.70 -0.32 6.53
C LEU A 126 -8.00 -1.57 7.05
N ARG A 127 -7.03 -1.40 7.93
CA ARG A 127 -6.25 -2.51 8.50
C ARG A 127 -6.42 -2.68 10.01
N GLY A 128 -7.39 -1.96 10.61
CA GLY A 128 -7.52 -1.84 12.05
C GLY A 128 -6.48 -0.90 12.67
N ALA A 129 -6.54 -0.78 13.98
CA ALA A 129 -5.67 0.07 14.77
C ALA A 129 -5.00 -0.69 15.90
N VAL A 130 -3.97 -0.10 16.49
CA VAL A 130 -3.42 -0.46 17.80
C VAL A 130 -3.62 0.75 18.69
N ASP A 131 -4.33 0.58 19.79
CA ASP A 131 -4.60 1.66 20.73
C ASP A 131 -3.39 1.97 21.61
N VAL A 132 -3.55 2.94 22.50
CA VAL A 132 -2.49 3.40 23.41
C VAL A 132 -2.05 2.34 24.43
N THR A 133 -2.86 1.31 24.65
CA THR A 133 -2.54 0.17 25.53
C THR A 133 -1.83 -0.97 24.79
N GLY A 134 -1.74 -0.88 23.46
CA GLY A 134 -1.21 -1.93 22.60
C GLY A 134 -2.24 -2.97 22.15
N ALA A 135 -3.52 -2.77 22.50
CA ALA A 135 -4.60 -3.66 22.08
C ALA A 135 -4.98 -3.41 20.61
N THR A 136 -5.31 -4.48 19.90
CA THR A 136 -5.80 -4.39 18.51
C THR A 136 -7.28 -4.02 18.50
N VAL A 137 -7.63 -3.04 17.66
CA VAL A 137 -8.99 -2.52 17.49
C VAL A 137 -9.36 -2.62 16.02
N PRO A 138 -10.42 -3.36 15.66
CA PRO A 138 -10.97 -3.34 14.30
C PRO A 138 -11.47 -1.95 13.90
N ASN A 139 -11.52 -1.66 12.60
CA ASN A 139 -12.03 -0.38 12.08
C ASN A 139 -12.86 -0.54 10.79
N TYR A 140 -13.65 -1.61 10.71
CA TYR A 140 -14.49 -1.94 9.56
C TYR A 140 -15.98 -2.08 9.91
N HIS A 141 -16.37 -1.79 11.15
CA HIS A 141 -17.78 -1.86 11.53
C HIS A 141 -18.58 -0.75 10.87
N TYR A 142 -19.90 -0.88 10.88
CA TYR A 142 -20.82 0.05 10.24
C TYR A 142 -20.55 1.51 10.63
N GLU A 143 -20.33 1.78 11.90
CA GLU A 143 -20.06 3.12 12.43
C GLU A 143 -18.73 3.69 11.93
N ASP A 144 -17.71 2.84 11.81
CA ASP A 144 -16.41 3.22 11.26
C ASP A 144 -16.54 3.62 9.79
N LEU A 145 -17.29 2.82 9.01
CA LEU A 145 -17.50 3.07 7.59
C LEU A 145 -18.35 4.33 7.37
N CYS A 146 -19.43 4.55 8.15
CA CYS A 146 -20.22 5.77 8.08
C CYS A 146 -19.36 7.01 8.33
N ARG A 147 -18.59 6.99 9.41
CA ARG A 147 -17.67 8.08 9.74
C ARG A 147 -16.63 8.31 8.63
N LEU A 148 -16.08 7.24 8.09
CA LEU A 148 -15.09 7.33 7.01
C LEU A 148 -15.70 7.98 5.76
N TYR A 149 -16.90 7.57 5.35
CA TYR A 149 -17.55 8.15 4.18
C TYR A 149 -17.93 9.62 4.35
N GLU A 150 -18.35 10.04 5.53
CA GLU A 150 -18.55 11.46 5.86
C GLU A 150 -17.26 12.26 5.69
N MET A 151 -16.13 11.74 6.17
CA MET A 151 -14.82 12.37 6.02
C MET A 151 -14.36 12.40 4.56
N TYR A 152 -14.63 11.35 3.77
CA TYR A 152 -14.35 11.33 2.33
C TYR A 152 -15.12 12.45 1.61
N ALA A 153 -16.42 12.57 1.89
CA ALA A 153 -17.27 13.60 1.28
C ALA A 153 -16.77 15.02 1.57
N GLN A 154 -16.31 15.28 2.80
CA GLN A 154 -15.75 16.59 3.18
C GLN A 154 -14.46 16.93 2.45
N LYS A 155 -13.66 15.94 2.03
CA LYS A 155 -12.38 16.16 1.36
C LYS A 155 -12.50 16.24 -0.17
N ASN A 156 -13.67 15.99 -0.76
CA ASN A 156 -13.89 15.98 -2.21
C ASN A 156 -12.90 15.09 -2.96
N LEU A 157 -12.63 13.89 -2.45
CA LEU A 157 -11.75 12.93 -3.08
C LEU A 157 -12.42 12.29 -4.30
N THR A 158 -11.66 12.05 -5.35
CA THR A 158 -12.18 11.53 -6.63
C THR A 158 -12.70 10.10 -6.51
N ASN A 159 -12.01 9.26 -5.70
CA ASN A 159 -12.36 7.87 -5.50
C ASN A 159 -12.67 7.60 -4.03
N MET A 160 -13.89 7.16 -3.76
CA MET A 160 -14.37 6.83 -2.41
C MET A 160 -14.32 5.32 -2.12
N ALA A 161 -13.62 4.54 -2.94
CA ALA A 161 -13.46 3.12 -2.70
C ALA A 161 -12.71 2.85 -1.38
N VAL A 162 -13.11 1.80 -0.71
CA VAL A 162 -12.47 1.33 0.54
C VAL A 162 -12.28 -0.18 0.46
N VAL A 163 -11.08 -0.62 0.74
CA VAL A 163 -10.74 -2.04 0.88
C VAL A 163 -10.59 -2.35 2.37
N VAL A 164 -11.22 -3.41 2.83
CA VAL A 164 -11.04 -3.93 4.19
C VAL A 164 -9.97 -5.02 4.16
N ASP A 165 -8.84 -4.74 4.80
CA ASP A 165 -7.79 -5.72 5.07
C ASP A 165 -8.24 -6.57 6.27
N VAL A 166 -8.68 -7.77 6.01
CA VAL A 166 -9.22 -8.71 7.03
C VAL A 166 -8.15 -9.27 7.97
N ASN A 167 -6.88 -9.01 7.70
CA ASN A 167 -5.76 -9.38 8.56
C ASN A 167 -5.37 -8.20 9.50
N HIS A 168 -4.11 -8.11 9.87
CA HIS A 168 -3.54 -7.10 10.78
C HIS A 168 -4.37 -6.93 12.07
N SER A 169 -4.70 -5.70 12.43
CA SER A 169 -5.44 -5.44 13.67
C SER A 169 -6.95 -5.75 13.56
N ASN A 170 -7.49 -5.90 12.35
CA ASN A 170 -8.89 -6.26 12.13
C ASN A 170 -9.21 -7.68 12.64
N SER A 171 -8.24 -8.60 12.59
CA SER A 171 -8.38 -9.95 13.16
C SER A 171 -7.33 -10.26 14.22
N GLY A 172 -6.51 -9.26 14.64
CA GLY A 172 -5.36 -9.49 15.51
C GLY A 172 -4.34 -10.45 14.89
N LYS A 173 -4.27 -10.53 13.55
CA LYS A 173 -3.46 -11.47 12.75
C LYS A 173 -3.82 -12.94 12.97
N ARG A 174 -5.01 -13.24 13.48
CA ARG A 174 -5.51 -14.60 13.66
C ARG A 174 -6.21 -15.04 12.37
N TRP A 175 -5.64 -15.97 11.66
CA TRP A 175 -6.13 -16.41 10.35
C TRP A 175 -7.57 -16.94 10.41
N TYR A 176 -7.96 -17.59 11.51
CA TYR A 176 -9.30 -18.15 11.73
C TYR A 176 -10.37 -17.10 12.11
N GLU A 177 -10.00 -15.83 12.17
CA GLU A 177 -10.91 -14.73 12.43
C GLU A 177 -11.08 -13.81 11.19
N GLN A 178 -10.49 -14.18 10.06
CA GLN A 178 -10.52 -13.35 8.85
C GLN A 178 -11.80 -13.50 8.03
N ASP A 179 -12.63 -14.47 8.33
CA ASP A 179 -13.91 -14.77 7.67
C ASP A 179 -15.15 -14.21 8.42
N ARG A 180 -14.96 -13.42 9.45
CA ARG A 180 -16.02 -12.82 10.28
C ARG A 180 -16.59 -11.55 9.69
#